data_e434db64105c7d3c6179c05303a8646a
#
_entry.id   e434db64105c7d3c6179c05303a8646a
#
_cell.length_a   1.000
_cell.length_b   1.000
_cell.length_c   1.000
_cell.angle_alpha   90.00
_cell.angle_beta   90.00
_cell.angle_gamma   90.00
#
_symmetry.space_group_name_H-M   'P 1'
#
loop_
_entity.id
_entity.type
_entity.pdbx_description
1 polymer ?
#
loop_
_entity_poly.entity_id
_entity_poly.type
_entity_poly.pdbx_seq_one_letter_code
_entity_poly.pdbx_strand_id
1 'polypeptide(L)'
;MAEEKKFNLLDIQESDVPIRYILTEEEKANSNFGKLVFGFPKEDNELVFKGDPQDYVVHPQAYFRGARQIPGSNFNCSFQVFVKPYFLDRVQHRHTTDEYLVFLGANSTNVFDWDAHIEFTLGKGDEAETYIIDKPTIIRIPAMMYHCPLKFKEINKPVMFLAACMMPMFGGIYDMPDGTTHEMHYNGPLPCKYDTNKKCDSCGKCLEEDWKNK
;
A
#
# COMPACT_ATOMS: atom_id res chain seq x y z
N MET A 1 -26.15 0.89 47.36
CA MET A 1 -25.58 0.31 46.09
C MET A 1 -24.99 1.47 45.35
N ALA A 2 -23.65 1.47 45.17
CA ALA A 2 -23.00 2.53 44.38
C ALA A 2 -23.41 2.30 42.90
N GLU A 3 -23.98 3.32 42.28
CA GLU A 3 -24.19 3.31 40.83
C GLU A 3 -22.83 3.14 40.13
N GLU A 4 -22.68 2.07 39.38
CA GLU A 4 -21.53 1.86 38.51
C GLU A 4 -21.53 2.97 37.46
N LYS A 5 -20.62 3.94 37.60
CA LYS A 5 -20.48 5.04 36.65
C LYS A 5 -20.07 4.45 35.31
N LYS A 6 -20.98 4.36 34.33
CA LYS A 6 -20.66 3.89 33.00
C LYS A 6 -19.58 4.78 32.38
N PHE A 7 -18.45 4.17 32.00
CA PHE A 7 -17.40 4.84 31.28
C PHE A 7 -17.92 5.38 29.93
N ASN A 8 -17.78 6.67 29.71
CA ASN A 8 -18.14 7.31 28.45
C ASN A 8 -16.93 8.03 27.87
N LEU A 9 -16.50 7.62 26.68
CA LEU A 9 -15.36 8.23 25.99
C LEU A 9 -15.52 9.74 25.74
N LEU A 10 -16.77 10.22 25.60
CA LEU A 10 -17.07 11.63 25.36
C LEU A 10 -16.88 12.50 26.61
N ASP A 11 -16.74 11.90 27.79
CA ASP A 11 -16.47 12.63 29.04
C ASP A 11 -14.98 12.92 29.26
N ILE A 12 -14.09 12.33 28.43
CA ILE A 12 -12.64 12.57 28.51
C ILE A 12 -12.32 13.92 27.86
N GLN A 13 -11.68 14.80 28.64
CA GLN A 13 -11.17 16.07 28.14
C GLN A 13 -9.70 15.94 27.73
N GLU A 14 -9.24 16.76 26.79
CA GLU A 14 -7.83 16.78 26.35
C GLU A 14 -6.87 16.99 27.54
N SER A 15 -7.28 17.80 28.54
CA SER A 15 -6.51 18.04 29.76
C SER A 15 -6.31 16.78 30.63
N ASP A 16 -7.14 15.75 30.47
CA ASP A 16 -7.05 14.52 31.26
C ASP A 16 -5.95 13.57 30.77
N VAL A 17 -5.42 13.84 29.57
CA VAL A 17 -4.37 13.06 28.94
C VAL A 17 -3.09 13.88 28.84
N PRO A 18 -2.00 13.49 29.52
CA PRO A 18 -0.72 14.17 29.37
C PRO A 18 -0.21 14.02 27.95
N ILE A 19 -0.16 15.12 27.19
CA ILE A 19 0.29 15.14 25.80
C ILE A 19 1.68 15.72 25.71
N ARG A 20 2.59 14.99 25.08
CA ARG A 20 3.90 15.47 24.67
C ARG A 20 3.94 15.54 23.14
N TYR A 21 4.08 16.73 22.61
CA TYR A 21 4.24 16.92 21.17
C TYR A 21 5.70 16.69 20.75
N ILE A 22 5.88 15.91 19.69
CA ILE A 22 7.16 15.65 19.04
C ILE A 22 7.04 16.18 17.61
N LEU A 23 7.69 17.32 17.34
CA LEU A 23 7.45 18.12 16.14
C LEU A 23 8.54 17.99 15.07
N THR A 24 9.74 17.55 15.47
CA THR A 24 10.90 17.50 14.58
C THR A 24 11.40 16.07 14.37
N GLU A 25 12.11 15.84 13.29
CA GLU A 25 12.73 14.54 13.01
C GLU A 25 13.81 14.20 14.06
N GLU A 26 14.51 15.22 14.60
CA GLU A 26 15.48 15.02 15.67
C GLU A 26 14.80 14.58 16.98
N GLU A 27 13.71 15.23 17.36
CA GLU A 27 12.93 14.82 18.54
C GLU A 27 12.34 13.43 18.36
N LYS A 28 11.86 13.10 17.15
CA LYS A 28 11.34 11.79 16.79
C LYS A 28 12.43 10.71 16.93
N ALA A 29 13.63 10.96 16.37
CA ALA A 29 14.75 10.04 16.46
C ALA A 29 15.18 9.71 17.90
N ASN A 30 15.02 10.69 18.82
CA ASN A 30 15.36 10.57 20.24
C ASN A 30 14.19 10.14 21.12
N SER A 31 13.00 9.91 20.55
CA SER A 31 11.82 9.48 21.31
C SER A 31 11.71 7.96 21.41
N ASN A 32 10.96 7.47 22.42
CA ASN A 32 10.75 6.05 22.65
C ASN A 32 9.99 5.36 21.50
N PHE A 33 9.14 6.09 20.79
CA PHE A 33 8.23 5.54 19.78
C PHE A 33 8.46 6.13 18.37
N GLY A 34 9.44 7.02 18.19
CA GLY A 34 9.66 7.73 16.94
C GLY A 34 9.88 6.82 15.73
N LYS A 35 10.52 5.65 15.95
CA LYS A 35 10.70 4.64 14.89
C LYS A 35 9.39 4.01 14.39
N LEU A 36 8.28 4.20 15.10
CA LEU A 36 6.95 3.73 14.70
C LEU A 36 6.19 4.80 13.88
N VAL A 37 6.76 5.99 13.74
CA VAL A 37 6.14 7.11 13.04
C VAL A 37 6.93 7.42 11.77
N PHE A 38 6.30 7.21 10.62
CA PHE A 38 6.90 7.40 9.32
C PHE A 38 6.22 8.55 8.56
N GLY A 39 6.99 9.56 8.20
CA GLY A 39 6.56 10.61 7.27
C GLY A 39 6.94 10.23 5.84
N PHE A 40 6.01 10.32 4.90
CA PHE A 40 6.31 10.03 3.50
C PHE A 40 7.26 11.09 2.92
N PRO A 41 8.52 10.74 2.56
CA PRO A 41 9.40 11.67 1.87
C PRO A 41 8.96 11.79 0.42
N LYS A 42 8.88 13.01 -0.08
CA LYS A 42 8.42 13.29 -1.44
C LYS A 42 9.32 12.65 -2.49
N GLU A 43 10.61 12.71 -2.29
CA GLU A 43 11.64 12.29 -3.25
C GLU A 43 11.66 10.76 -3.45
N ASP A 44 11.34 10.00 -2.41
CA ASP A 44 11.35 8.53 -2.43
C ASP A 44 10.07 7.92 -2.97
N ASN A 45 9.05 8.75 -3.25
CA ASN A 45 7.73 8.28 -3.64
C ASN A 45 7.41 8.51 -5.12
N GLU A 46 8.41 8.75 -5.95
CA GLU A 46 8.27 8.72 -7.39
C GLU A 46 8.55 7.32 -7.92
N LEU A 47 7.51 6.54 -8.22
CA LEU A 47 7.65 5.34 -9.02
C LEU A 47 7.80 5.75 -10.49
N VAL A 48 9.02 5.61 -10.98
CA VAL A 48 9.31 5.79 -12.38
C VAL A 48 9.39 4.42 -13.05
N PHE A 49 8.33 4.00 -13.72
CA PHE A 49 8.40 2.93 -14.69
C PHE A 49 9.07 3.51 -15.94
N LYS A 50 10.31 3.08 -16.22
CA LYS A 50 11.05 3.56 -17.39
C LYS A 50 10.24 3.31 -18.67
N GLY A 51 9.94 4.39 -19.39
CA GLY A 51 9.28 4.34 -20.70
C GLY A 51 7.76 4.51 -20.69
N ASP A 52 7.11 4.57 -19.51
CA ASP A 52 5.70 4.89 -19.44
C ASP A 52 5.46 6.41 -19.34
N PRO A 53 4.51 6.96 -20.12
CA PRO A 53 4.04 8.31 -19.86
C PRO A 53 3.34 8.32 -18.48
N GLN A 54 3.86 9.12 -17.55
CA GLN A 54 3.36 9.19 -16.18
C GLN A 54 2.16 10.15 -16.01
N ASP A 55 1.47 10.47 -17.11
CA ASP A 55 0.36 11.43 -17.11
C ASP A 55 -1.00 10.82 -16.70
N TYR A 56 -1.06 9.52 -16.49
CA TYR A 56 -2.25 8.79 -16.03
C TYR A 56 -2.44 8.80 -14.52
N VAL A 57 -1.41 9.13 -13.76
CA VAL A 57 -1.42 9.14 -12.29
C VAL A 57 -0.82 10.43 -11.74
N VAL A 58 -1.34 10.91 -10.62
CA VAL A 58 -0.82 12.11 -9.94
C VAL A 58 0.51 11.81 -9.27
N HIS A 59 1.48 12.70 -9.42
CA HIS A 59 2.80 12.62 -8.78
C HIS A 59 3.00 13.74 -7.74
N PRO A 60 3.75 13.45 -6.66
CA PRO A 60 4.29 12.15 -6.25
C PRO A 60 3.20 11.22 -5.73
N GLN A 61 3.44 9.92 -5.82
CA GLN A 61 2.60 8.89 -5.22
C GLN A 61 3.13 8.58 -3.81
N ALA A 62 2.26 8.09 -2.91
CA ALA A 62 2.68 7.73 -1.55
C ALA A 62 2.81 6.22 -1.39
N TYR A 63 4.02 5.75 -1.08
CA TYR A 63 4.32 4.33 -0.84
C TYR A 63 4.82 4.11 0.58
N PHE A 64 4.15 3.24 1.31
CA PHE A 64 4.67 2.67 2.53
C PHE A 64 5.24 1.27 2.23
N ARG A 65 6.56 1.14 2.32
CA ARG A 65 7.31 -0.05 1.94
C ARG A 65 7.55 -1.00 3.11
N GLY A 66 6.62 -1.00 4.06
CA GLY A 66 6.56 -1.95 5.16
C GLY A 66 7.74 -1.88 6.11
N ALA A 67 8.27 -3.05 6.46
CA ALA A 67 9.34 -3.21 7.45
C ALA A 67 10.65 -2.48 7.08
N ARG A 68 10.81 -2.10 5.81
CA ARG A 68 11.95 -1.32 5.39
C ARG A 68 11.94 0.12 5.90
N GLN A 69 10.77 0.69 6.13
CA GLN A 69 10.58 2.05 6.64
C GLN A 69 10.22 2.07 8.12
N ILE A 70 9.37 1.12 8.55
CA ILE A 70 9.05 0.92 9.97
C ILE A 70 9.46 -0.53 10.34
N PRO A 71 10.57 -0.74 11.04
CA PRO A 71 11.00 -2.06 11.46
C PRO A 71 9.91 -2.80 12.22
N GLY A 72 9.68 -4.07 11.85
CA GLY A 72 8.64 -4.89 12.45
C GLY A 72 7.24 -4.72 11.85
N SER A 73 7.06 -3.85 10.86
CA SER A 73 5.79 -3.75 10.15
C SER A 73 5.53 -5.02 9.33
N ASN A 74 4.33 -5.57 9.48
CA ASN A 74 3.79 -6.63 8.62
C ASN A 74 2.67 -6.07 7.74
N PHE A 75 2.90 -4.89 7.17
CA PHE A 75 1.96 -4.15 6.35
C PHE A 75 2.73 -3.29 5.36
N ASN A 76 2.28 -3.21 4.13
CA ASN A 76 2.73 -2.25 3.14
C ASN A 76 1.56 -1.75 2.32
N CYS A 77 1.66 -0.56 1.76
CA CYS A 77 0.60 -0.02 0.92
C CYS A 77 1.11 1.05 -0.05
N SER A 78 0.32 1.28 -1.10
CA SER A 78 0.50 2.41 -2.01
C SER A 78 -0.78 3.23 -2.10
N PHE A 79 -0.63 4.56 -2.12
CA PHE A 79 -1.70 5.50 -2.41
C PHE A 79 -1.43 6.17 -3.75
N GLN A 80 -2.37 6.03 -4.67
CA GLN A 80 -2.26 6.55 -6.02
C GLN A 80 -3.56 7.27 -6.40
N VAL A 81 -3.47 8.32 -7.22
CA VAL A 81 -4.64 8.98 -7.80
C VAL A 81 -4.55 8.87 -9.31
N PHE A 82 -5.42 8.05 -9.90
CA PHE A 82 -5.53 7.90 -11.34
C PHE A 82 -6.42 8.98 -11.94
N VAL A 83 -5.94 9.59 -13.00
CA VAL A 83 -6.62 10.71 -13.70
C VAL A 83 -6.89 10.44 -15.18
N LYS A 84 -6.36 9.34 -15.72
CA LYS A 84 -6.58 8.87 -17.09
C LYS A 84 -6.66 7.35 -17.13
N PRO A 85 -7.27 6.77 -18.17
CA PRO A 85 -7.27 5.34 -18.41
C PRO A 85 -5.86 4.75 -18.38
N TYR A 86 -5.73 3.60 -17.72
CA TYR A 86 -4.46 2.91 -17.62
C TYR A 86 -4.64 1.40 -17.37
N PHE A 87 -3.76 0.59 -17.92
CA PHE A 87 -3.69 -0.84 -17.67
C PHE A 87 -2.58 -1.11 -16.65
N LEU A 88 -2.94 -1.09 -15.36
CA LEU A 88 -1.98 -1.14 -14.26
C LEU A 88 -1.28 -2.49 -14.17
N ASP A 89 -2.01 -3.55 -13.88
CA ASP A 89 -1.46 -4.90 -13.73
C ASP A 89 -1.96 -5.81 -14.85
N ARG A 90 -1.03 -6.21 -15.72
CA ARG A 90 -1.32 -6.96 -16.94
C ARG A 90 -1.27 -8.47 -16.74
N VAL A 91 -0.52 -8.91 -15.74
CA VAL A 91 -0.22 -10.33 -15.53
C VAL A 91 -0.89 -10.83 -14.25
N GLN A 92 -1.57 -11.97 -14.38
CA GLN A 92 -2.12 -12.66 -13.21
C GLN A 92 -1.00 -13.07 -12.25
N HIS A 93 -1.23 -12.83 -10.98
CA HIS A 93 -0.33 -13.20 -9.90
C HIS A 93 -1.11 -13.48 -8.62
N ARG A 94 -0.41 -13.87 -7.57
CA ARG A 94 -0.97 -14.10 -6.24
C ARG A 94 0.03 -13.67 -5.17
N HIS A 95 -0.46 -13.42 -3.97
CA HIS A 95 0.37 -13.11 -2.80
C HIS A 95 0.29 -14.21 -1.75
N THR A 96 1.30 -14.31 -0.91
CA THR A 96 1.30 -15.26 0.23
C THR A 96 0.41 -14.81 1.39
N THR A 97 -0.12 -13.59 1.32
CA THR A 97 -0.97 -12.97 2.35
C THR A 97 -2.17 -12.31 1.70
N ASP A 98 -3.13 -11.88 2.52
CA ASP A 98 -4.26 -11.09 2.04
C ASP A 98 -3.78 -9.74 1.48
N GLU A 99 -4.42 -9.32 0.40
CA GLU A 99 -4.35 -7.98 -0.17
C GLU A 99 -5.72 -7.31 -0.13
N TYR A 100 -5.71 -6.01 0.04
CA TYR A 100 -6.91 -5.18 -0.06
C TYR A 100 -6.70 -4.09 -1.10
N LEU A 101 -7.65 -4.00 -2.03
CA LEU A 101 -7.72 -2.92 -3.01
C LEU A 101 -8.90 -2.02 -2.65
N VAL A 102 -8.65 -0.73 -2.53
CA VAL A 102 -9.68 0.27 -2.23
C VAL A 102 -9.73 1.29 -3.34
N PHE A 103 -10.92 1.52 -3.85
CA PHE A 103 -11.21 2.47 -4.91
C PHE A 103 -12.21 3.50 -4.37
N LEU A 104 -11.82 4.77 -4.36
CA LEU A 104 -12.66 5.89 -3.92
C LEU A 104 -12.56 7.04 -4.93
N GLY A 105 -13.56 7.93 -4.94
CA GLY A 105 -13.40 9.21 -5.63
C GLY A 105 -12.32 10.06 -4.96
N ALA A 106 -11.50 10.74 -5.76
CA ALA A 106 -10.43 11.60 -5.23
C ALA A 106 -10.91 13.02 -4.87
N ASN A 107 -12.21 13.23 -4.77
CA ASN A 107 -12.77 14.48 -4.26
C ASN A 107 -12.67 14.52 -2.73
N SER A 108 -11.84 15.43 -2.19
CA SER A 108 -11.56 15.54 -0.76
C SER A 108 -12.78 15.90 0.10
N THR A 109 -13.86 16.42 -0.50
CA THR A 109 -15.11 16.77 0.19
C THR A 109 -16.18 15.70 0.05
N ASN A 110 -16.02 14.76 -0.90
CA ASN A 110 -16.96 13.67 -1.15
C ASN A 110 -16.28 12.49 -1.85
N VAL A 111 -15.80 11.52 -1.11
CA VAL A 111 -15.14 10.31 -1.66
C VAL A 111 -16.09 9.39 -2.45
N PHE A 112 -17.40 9.65 -2.42
CA PHE A 112 -18.40 8.97 -3.22
C PHE A 112 -18.70 9.69 -4.55
N ASP A 113 -18.02 10.81 -4.83
CA ASP A 113 -18.10 11.51 -6.11
C ASP A 113 -17.32 10.71 -7.16
N TRP A 114 -18.04 9.80 -7.84
CA TRP A 114 -17.48 8.77 -8.71
C TRP A 114 -17.99 8.91 -10.14
N ASP A 115 -17.07 8.86 -11.10
CA ASP A 115 -17.37 8.70 -12.53
C ASP A 115 -16.18 8.04 -13.21
N ALA A 116 -16.11 6.69 -13.04
CA ALA A 116 -15.08 5.88 -13.65
C ALA A 116 -15.61 4.46 -13.89
N HIS A 117 -15.01 3.76 -14.89
CA HIS A 117 -15.22 2.35 -15.18
C HIS A 117 -13.90 1.61 -15.04
N ILE A 118 -13.81 0.67 -14.10
CA ILE A 118 -12.61 -0.12 -13.83
C ILE A 118 -12.98 -1.60 -13.93
N GLU A 119 -12.12 -2.39 -14.57
CA GLU A 119 -12.26 -3.83 -14.69
C GLU A 119 -11.19 -4.51 -13.83
N PHE A 120 -11.60 -5.46 -13.00
CA PHE A 120 -10.70 -6.24 -12.16
C PHE A 120 -11.04 -7.72 -12.20
N THR A 121 -10.05 -8.58 -12.43
CA THR A 121 -10.23 -10.03 -12.55
C THR A 121 -9.74 -10.75 -11.31
N LEU A 122 -10.56 -11.66 -10.78
CA LEU A 122 -10.24 -12.65 -9.75
C LEU A 122 -10.29 -14.06 -10.35
N GLY A 123 -9.46 -14.97 -9.81
CA GLY A 123 -9.38 -16.34 -10.28
C GLY A 123 -8.43 -16.53 -11.45
N LYS A 124 -8.33 -17.75 -11.95
CA LYS A 124 -7.44 -18.16 -13.06
C LYS A 124 -8.12 -19.11 -14.04
N GLY A 125 -7.76 -19.02 -15.32
CA GLY A 125 -8.27 -19.90 -16.38
C GLY A 125 -9.80 -19.77 -16.53
N ASP A 126 -10.50 -20.91 -16.64
CA ASP A 126 -11.95 -20.96 -16.84
C ASP A 126 -12.76 -20.51 -15.60
N GLU A 127 -12.11 -20.42 -14.43
CA GLU A 127 -12.73 -19.92 -13.19
C GLU A 127 -12.53 -18.42 -12.98
N ALA A 128 -11.86 -17.74 -13.90
CA ALA A 128 -11.60 -16.32 -13.78
C ALA A 128 -12.87 -15.50 -14.04
N GLU A 129 -13.14 -14.58 -13.13
CA GLU A 129 -14.27 -13.65 -13.19
C GLU A 129 -13.80 -12.22 -13.22
N THR A 130 -14.33 -11.41 -14.15
CA THR A 130 -14.02 -9.97 -14.21
C THR A 130 -15.17 -9.16 -13.66
N TYR A 131 -14.87 -8.38 -12.65
CA TYR A 131 -15.79 -7.49 -11.98
C TYR A 131 -15.65 -6.07 -12.51
N ILE A 132 -16.79 -5.41 -12.69
CA ILE A 132 -16.85 -3.99 -13.02
C ILE A 132 -16.97 -3.20 -11.72
N ILE A 133 -16.06 -2.23 -11.55
CA ILE A 133 -16.07 -1.30 -10.43
C ILE A 133 -16.55 0.05 -10.99
N ASP A 134 -17.81 0.35 -10.73
CA ASP A 134 -18.54 1.54 -11.19
C ASP A 134 -18.94 2.48 -10.04
N LYS A 135 -18.45 2.19 -8.83
CA LYS A 135 -18.69 2.95 -7.59
C LYS A 135 -17.56 2.74 -6.60
N PRO A 136 -17.44 3.55 -5.55
CA PRO A 136 -16.51 3.31 -4.45
C PRO A 136 -16.62 1.89 -3.92
N THR A 137 -15.49 1.17 -3.93
CA THR A 137 -15.46 -0.28 -3.70
C THR A 137 -14.21 -0.65 -2.90
N ILE A 138 -14.33 -1.65 -2.03
CA ILE A 138 -13.21 -2.36 -1.44
C ILE A 138 -13.26 -3.83 -1.84
N ILE A 139 -12.09 -4.40 -2.19
CA ILE A 139 -11.93 -5.80 -2.54
C ILE A 139 -10.93 -6.42 -1.60
N ARG A 140 -11.26 -7.56 -1.00
CA ARG A 140 -10.32 -8.43 -0.31
C ARG A 140 -9.90 -9.55 -1.25
N ILE A 141 -8.61 -9.73 -1.43
CA ILE A 141 -8.00 -10.82 -2.17
C ILE A 141 -7.35 -11.74 -1.14
N PRO A 142 -7.91 -12.93 -0.87
CA PRO A 142 -7.31 -13.88 0.05
C PRO A 142 -5.91 -14.33 -0.39
N ALA A 143 -5.08 -14.72 0.58
CA ALA A 143 -3.79 -15.33 0.31
C ALA A 143 -3.89 -16.44 -0.74
N MET A 144 -2.95 -16.49 -1.66
CA MET A 144 -2.84 -17.45 -2.78
C MET A 144 -3.94 -17.37 -3.83
N MET A 145 -4.88 -16.42 -3.76
CA MET A 145 -5.88 -16.19 -4.81
C MET A 145 -5.24 -15.48 -6.00
N TYR A 146 -5.40 -16.06 -7.19
CA TYR A 146 -5.01 -15.39 -8.44
C TYR A 146 -5.90 -14.18 -8.69
N HIS A 147 -5.28 -13.10 -9.12
CA HIS A 147 -5.96 -11.87 -9.48
C HIS A 147 -5.20 -11.11 -10.56
N CYS A 148 -5.80 -10.05 -11.06
CA CYS A 148 -5.43 -9.28 -12.24
C CYS A 148 -5.81 -10.01 -13.55
N PRO A 149 -5.98 -9.27 -14.64
CA PRO A 149 -5.60 -7.86 -14.84
C PRO A 149 -6.47 -6.84 -14.12
N LEU A 150 -5.87 -5.66 -13.84
CA LEU A 150 -6.54 -4.47 -13.35
C LEU A 150 -6.45 -3.37 -14.41
N LYS A 151 -7.61 -2.91 -14.90
CA LYS A 151 -7.73 -1.94 -15.99
C LYS A 151 -8.62 -0.77 -15.60
N PHE A 152 -8.07 0.40 -15.54
CA PHE A 152 -8.81 1.66 -15.49
C PHE A 152 -9.24 2.01 -16.92
N LYS A 153 -10.48 1.66 -17.31
CA LYS A 153 -10.98 1.79 -18.69
C LYS A 153 -11.42 3.19 -19.01
N GLU A 154 -12.12 3.82 -18.08
CA GLU A 154 -12.63 5.18 -18.22
C GLU A 154 -12.45 5.89 -16.89
N ILE A 155 -11.89 7.09 -16.94
CA ILE A 155 -11.70 7.97 -15.78
C ILE A 155 -12.21 9.36 -16.18
N ASN A 156 -13.47 9.67 -15.86
CA ASN A 156 -14.06 10.99 -16.06
C ASN A 156 -13.87 11.85 -14.81
N LYS A 157 -13.78 11.22 -13.63
CA LYS A 157 -13.38 11.85 -12.36
C LYS A 157 -12.19 11.10 -11.77
N PRO A 158 -11.22 11.79 -11.15
CA PRO A 158 -10.07 11.14 -10.54
C PRO A 158 -10.44 10.09 -9.52
N VAL A 159 -9.74 8.96 -9.56
CA VAL A 159 -9.92 7.82 -8.65
C VAL A 159 -8.74 7.69 -7.72
N MET A 160 -8.99 7.74 -6.42
CA MET A 160 -8.02 7.34 -5.40
C MET A 160 -8.00 5.82 -5.30
N PHE A 161 -6.83 5.25 -5.47
CA PHE A 161 -6.57 3.82 -5.39
C PHE A 161 -5.57 3.53 -4.28
N LEU A 162 -5.92 2.59 -3.41
CA LEU A 162 -5.03 2.04 -2.39
C LEU A 162 -4.88 0.54 -2.64
N ALA A 163 -3.65 0.08 -2.80
CA ALA A 163 -3.30 -1.33 -2.68
C ALA A 163 -2.57 -1.55 -1.35
N ALA A 164 -3.01 -2.54 -0.57
CA ALA A 164 -2.47 -2.82 0.76
C ALA A 164 -2.31 -4.32 0.96
N CYS A 165 -1.07 -4.76 1.25
CA CYS A 165 -0.75 -6.15 1.53
C CYS A 165 -0.33 -6.35 2.99
N MET A 166 -0.80 -7.45 3.60
CA MET A 166 -0.48 -7.82 4.99
C MET A 166 0.86 -8.56 5.07
N MET A 167 1.90 -7.98 4.49
CA MET A 167 3.26 -8.54 4.45
C MET A 167 4.32 -7.45 4.68
N PRO A 168 5.50 -7.83 5.18
CA PRO A 168 6.54 -6.86 5.52
C PRO A 168 7.13 -6.13 4.30
N MET A 169 7.04 -6.73 3.12
CA MET A 169 7.49 -6.14 1.85
C MET A 169 6.52 -6.56 0.75
N PHE A 170 6.23 -5.67 -0.18
CA PHE A 170 5.38 -5.99 -1.32
C PHE A 170 6.06 -7.01 -2.24
N GLY A 171 5.35 -8.05 -2.62
CA GLY A 171 5.84 -9.08 -3.52
C GLY A 171 4.71 -9.90 -4.11
N GLY A 172 4.94 -10.51 -5.27
CA GLY A 172 3.98 -11.35 -5.96
C GLY A 172 4.59 -12.63 -6.49
N ILE A 173 3.80 -13.68 -6.59
CA ILE A 173 4.15 -14.97 -7.19
C ILE A 173 3.51 -15.02 -8.57
N TYR A 174 4.35 -15.16 -9.58
CA TYR A 174 3.97 -15.20 -11.01
C TYR A 174 4.22 -16.59 -11.58
N ASP A 175 3.27 -17.09 -12.35
CA ASP A 175 3.49 -18.32 -13.12
C ASP A 175 4.23 -17.98 -14.41
N MET A 176 5.28 -18.72 -14.69
CA MET A 176 6.12 -18.53 -15.85
C MET A 176 5.65 -19.45 -17.01
N PRO A 177 5.94 -19.09 -18.29
CA PRO A 177 5.54 -19.89 -19.44
C PRO A 177 6.14 -21.30 -19.46
N ASP A 178 7.26 -21.52 -18.76
CA ASP A 178 7.91 -22.83 -18.62
C ASP A 178 7.30 -23.72 -17.51
N GLY A 179 6.21 -23.26 -16.88
CA GLY A 179 5.53 -23.97 -15.80
C GLY A 179 6.15 -23.79 -14.42
N THR A 180 7.23 -23.03 -14.30
CA THR A 180 7.80 -22.64 -13.00
C THR A 180 7.06 -21.46 -12.39
N THR A 181 7.35 -21.13 -11.12
CA THR A 181 6.88 -19.92 -10.48
C THR A 181 8.05 -18.98 -10.19
N HIS A 182 7.82 -17.69 -10.37
CA HIS A 182 8.78 -16.66 -10.01
C HIS A 182 8.22 -15.77 -8.93
N GLU A 183 8.91 -15.66 -7.79
CA GLU A 183 8.57 -14.75 -6.72
C GLU A 183 9.31 -13.43 -6.94
N MET A 184 8.55 -12.36 -7.14
CA MET A 184 9.08 -11.00 -7.25
C MET A 184 8.75 -10.21 -5.98
N HIS A 185 9.75 -9.50 -5.46
CA HIS A 185 9.59 -8.57 -4.37
C HIS A 185 9.77 -7.13 -4.87
N TYR A 186 8.86 -6.26 -4.48
CA TYR A 186 8.82 -4.88 -4.96
C TYR A 186 9.12 -3.92 -3.82
N ASN A 187 10.35 -3.41 -3.77
CA ASN A 187 10.72 -2.37 -2.80
C ASN A 187 10.96 -0.99 -3.43
N GLY A 188 10.63 -0.85 -4.71
CA GLY A 188 10.86 0.38 -5.45
C GLY A 188 12.37 0.71 -5.63
N PRO A 189 12.71 1.94 -6.01
CA PRO A 189 14.07 2.33 -6.36
C PRO A 189 15.02 2.56 -5.16
N LEU A 190 14.67 2.09 -3.96
CA LEU A 190 15.51 2.29 -2.77
C LEU A 190 16.87 1.60 -2.90
N PRO A 191 17.96 2.22 -2.47
CA PRO A 191 19.26 1.57 -2.40
C PRO A 191 19.21 0.42 -1.39
N CYS A 192 20.04 -0.60 -1.57
CA CYS A 192 20.21 -1.65 -0.59
C CYS A 192 20.76 -1.06 0.72
N LYS A 193 20.21 -1.47 1.89
CA LYS A 193 20.67 -1.00 3.20
C LYS A 193 22.16 -1.34 3.47
N TYR A 194 22.64 -2.45 2.89
CA TYR A 194 24.03 -2.94 3.08
C TYR A 194 24.97 -2.59 1.92
N ASP A 195 24.44 -2.18 0.79
CA ASP A 195 25.24 -1.80 -0.37
C ASP A 195 24.51 -0.69 -1.13
N THR A 196 24.88 0.54 -0.82
CA THR A 196 24.28 1.74 -1.41
C THR A 196 24.47 1.84 -2.94
N ASN A 197 25.38 1.06 -3.51
CA ASN A 197 25.60 0.99 -4.96
C ASN A 197 24.63 0.03 -5.67
N LYS A 198 23.89 -0.77 -4.88
CA LYS A 198 22.88 -1.68 -5.42
C LYS A 198 21.48 -1.17 -5.11
N LYS A 199 20.58 -1.41 -6.06
CA LYS A 199 19.13 -1.32 -5.76
C LYS A 199 18.72 -2.45 -4.84
N CYS A 200 17.70 -2.24 -4.04
CA CYS A 200 17.14 -3.28 -3.20
C CYS A 200 16.61 -4.42 -4.07
N ASP A 201 17.13 -5.62 -3.86
CA ASP A 201 16.67 -6.87 -4.49
C ASP A 201 15.66 -7.63 -3.62
N SER A 202 15.24 -7.01 -2.51
CA SER A 202 14.26 -7.56 -1.56
C SER A 202 14.65 -8.89 -0.93
N CYS A 203 15.94 -9.17 -0.81
CA CYS A 203 16.46 -10.42 -0.25
C CYS A 203 16.12 -10.66 1.24
N GLY A 204 15.46 -9.70 1.91
CA GLY A 204 15.03 -9.83 3.31
C GLY A 204 16.11 -9.68 4.38
N LYS A 205 17.40 -9.67 4.04
CA LYS A 205 18.50 -9.62 5.02
C LYS A 205 18.41 -8.46 6.01
N CYS A 206 17.96 -7.28 5.54
CA CYS A 206 17.80 -6.11 6.40
C CYS A 206 16.66 -6.28 7.43
N LEU A 207 15.70 -7.17 7.18
CA LEU A 207 14.62 -7.45 8.10
C LEU A 207 15.08 -8.34 9.25
N GLU A 208 15.95 -9.31 8.98
CA GLU A 208 16.47 -10.23 10.00
C GLU A 208 17.35 -9.53 11.02
N GLU A 209 18.18 -8.56 10.60
CA GLU A 209 19.08 -7.85 11.51
C GLU A 209 18.37 -6.83 12.39
N ASP A 210 17.36 -6.14 11.86
CA ASP A 210 16.58 -5.17 12.64
C ASP A 210 15.80 -5.83 13.78
N TRP A 211 15.55 -7.14 13.71
CA TRP A 211 14.94 -7.93 14.79
C TRP A 211 15.95 -8.45 15.82
N LYS A 212 17.19 -8.74 15.41
CA LYS A 212 18.22 -9.31 16.30
C LYS A 212 18.87 -8.28 17.23
N ASN A 213 18.72 -7.00 16.91
CA ASN A 213 19.31 -5.88 17.65
C ASN A 213 18.32 -5.14 18.57
N LYS A 214 17.22 -5.80 18.96
CA LYS A 214 16.22 -5.28 19.92
C LYS A 214 16.30 -5.99 21.26
#